data_8b120de3354056c5cb5526737f20c0c2
#
_entry.id   8b120de3354056c5cb5526737f20c0c2
#
_cell.length_a   1.000
_cell.length_b   1.000
_cell.length_c   1.000
_cell.angle_alpha   90.00
_cell.angle_beta   90.00
_cell.angle_gamma   90.00
#
_symmetry.space_group_name_H-M   'P 1'
#
loop_
_entity.id
_entity.type
_entity.pdbx_description
1 polymer ?
#
loop_
_entity_poly.entity_id
_entity_poly.type
_entity_poly.pdbx_seq_one_letter_code
_entity_poly.pdbx_strand_id
1 'polypeptide(L)'
;MTVAGGTAPAAPTTKPGKAKAEDIKAVGEWYTAFVDYERERRATMPQGLSEKDTPFDILLLSICSLSNDDLVASQLDTHPVLNRFNIRFDEFNSATGYSGPALLRLLNGACGQPSHNDLYGERRTECELMTRLGTLGYTQRLLMDHSGEYDNFLQSLRDKAGVTASIDKAKFPLRYMGFDDEELADDLAVLRHWQRTSMHSKDRRTVTLMNFIALHDGNRLPGHGRSEPFKPRAKRLLDDLDTFMNELERSGRKVMLVVVPEHGAAVRGDKIQAPRLRDIPNLRITQVPTMVKFFGIKNLPDEQIHVSGHTSYLALSSLIGKTLEADYFGKDGGSVPLEDLVKDLPQTNPVSENGQAQVLKYKDREYVRLNGGEWKPYGG
;
A
#
# COMPACT_ATOMS: atom_id res chain seq x y z
N MET A 1 11.18 19.46 -20.43
CA MET A 1 10.61 20.56 -19.65
C MET A 1 10.43 20.07 -18.23
N THR A 2 11.28 20.52 -17.32
CA THR A 2 11.26 20.17 -15.89
C THR A 2 10.11 20.93 -15.26
N VAL A 3 9.05 20.24 -14.88
CA VAL A 3 7.99 20.83 -14.06
C VAL A 3 8.55 20.93 -12.65
N ALA A 4 8.73 22.14 -12.18
CA ALA A 4 9.12 22.45 -10.81
C ALA A 4 8.16 21.77 -9.83
N GLY A 5 8.71 21.01 -8.88
CA GLY A 5 7.96 20.37 -7.81
C GLY A 5 7.26 21.40 -6.95
N GLY A 6 5.98 21.65 -7.25
CA GLY A 6 5.11 22.43 -6.37
C GLY A 6 4.94 21.65 -5.06
N THR A 7 5.23 22.27 -3.94
CA THR A 7 4.94 21.73 -2.61
C THR A 7 3.42 21.64 -2.42
N ALA A 8 2.94 20.51 -1.89
CA ALA A 8 1.54 20.38 -1.49
C ALA A 8 1.13 21.56 -0.60
N PRO A 9 -0.12 22.07 -0.69
CA PRO A 9 -0.57 23.17 0.13
C PRO A 9 -0.40 22.78 1.62
N ALA A 10 0.56 23.42 2.30
CA ALA A 10 0.86 23.17 3.69
C ALA A 10 -0.32 23.57 4.58
N ALA A 11 -0.76 22.69 5.47
CA ALA A 11 -1.71 23.06 6.52
C ALA A 11 -1.00 23.98 7.53
N PRO A 12 -1.57 25.15 7.88
CA PRO A 12 -0.95 26.04 8.85
C PRO A 12 -0.92 25.42 10.26
N THR A 13 0.21 25.52 10.94
CA THR A 13 0.41 25.01 12.31
C THR A 13 -0.12 25.97 13.37
N THR A 14 -1.09 25.56 14.19
CA THR A 14 -1.56 26.30 15.40
C THR A 14 -2.01 25.35 16.51
N LYS A 15 -1.86 25.77 17.78
CA LYS A 15 -2.27 25.01 18.99
C LYS A 15 -3.78 24.68 19.03
N PRO A 16 -4.19 23.53 19.61
CA PRO A 16 -5.57 23.07 19.58
C PRO A 16 -6.50 23.93 20.48
N GLY A 17 -7.42 24.67 19.83
CA GLY A 17 -8.58 25.33 20.44
C GLY A 17 -9.90 24.71 19.94
N LYS A 18 -11.09 25.06 20.46
CA LYS A 18 -12.38 24.65 19.88
C LYS A 18 -12.46 25.15 18.44
N ALA A 19 -12.88 24.26 17.48
CA ALA A 19 -13.04 24.64 16.10
C ALA A 19 -14.09 25.76 15.95
N LYS A 20 -13.72 26.84 15.30
CA LYS A 20 -14.62 27.96 15.00
C LYS A 20 -15.29 27.71 13.62
N ALA A 21 -16.43 28.36 13.38
CA ALA A 21 -17.12 28.27 12.07
C ALA A 21 -16.20 28.66 10.89
N GLU A 22 -15.30 29.61 11.08
CA GLU A 22 -14.27 30.01 10.11
C GLU A 22 -13.28 28.88 9.79
N ASP A 23 -12.92 28.04 10.77
CA ASP A 23 -12.05 26.88 10.55
C ASP A 23 -12.77 25.81 9.70
N ILE A 24 -14.06 25.63 9.89
CA ILE A 24 -14.86 24.63 9.15
C ILE A 24 -14.94 25.00 7.66
N LYS A 25 -15.19 26.27 7.36
CA LYS A 25 -15.18 26.78 5.98
C LYS A 25 -13.79 26.61 5.34
N ALA A 26 -12.74 26.98 6.06
CA ALA A 26 -11.36 26.85 5.60
C ALA A 26 -10.96 25.37 5.34
N VAL A 27 -11.46 24.42 6.13
CA VAL A 27 -11.27 22.97 5.91
C VAL A 27 -11.89 22.54 4.60
N GLY A 28 -13.11 23.02 4.27
CA GLY A 28 -13.79 22.69 3.02
C GLY A 28 -13.05 23.25 1.78
N GLU A 29 -12.61 24.50 1.86
CA GLU A 29 -11.82 25.14 0.80
C GLU A 29 -10.47 24.43 0.61
N TRP A 30 -9.81 24.08 1.70
CA TRP A 30 -8.55 23.34 1.66
C TRP A 30 -8.71 21.94 1.03
N TYR A 31 -9.79 21.22 1.37
CA TYR A 31 -10.07 19.90 0.78
C TYR A 31 -10.29 20.01 -0.73
N THR A 32 -11.02 21.03 -1.20
CA THR A 32 -11.23 21.24 -2.63
C THR A 32 -9.89 21.51 -3.34
N ALA A 33 -9.07 22.39 -2.77
CA ALA A 33 -7.74 22.68 -3.31
C ALA A 33 -6.82 21.45 -3.31
N PHE A 34 -6.92 20.59 -2.30
CA PHE A 34 -6.20 19.32 -2.25
C PHE A 34 -6.60 18.40 -3.41
N VAL A 35 -7.90 18.20 -3.64
CA VAL A 35 -8.39 17.33 -4.74
C VAL A 35 -7.92 17.85 -6.10
N ASP A 36 -8.01 19.16 -6.34
CA ASP A 36 -7.56 19.76 -7.58
C ASP A 36 -6.05 19.63 -7.78
N TYR A 37 -5.27 19.83 -6.72
CA TYR A 37 -3.82 19.68 -6.75
C TYR A 37 -3.41 18.21 -7.04
N GLU A 38 -4.01 17.25 -6.34
CA GLU A 38 -3.69 15.83 -6.53
C GLU A 38 -4.07 15.34 -7.95
N ARG A 39 -5.10 15.88 -8.57
CA ARG A 39 -5.51 15.51 -9.94
C ARG A 39 -4.40 15.73 -10.98
N GLU A 40 -3.57 16.74 -10.78
CA GLU A 40 -2.50 17.12 -11.71
C GLU A 40 -1.17 16.40 -11.45
N ARG A 41 -1.02 15.74 -10.30
CA ARG A 41 0.24 15.09 -9.91
C ARG A 41 0.48 13.80 -10.68
N ARG A 42 1.75 13.55 -10.98
CA ARG A 42 2.21 12.32 -11.64
C ARG A 42 3.50 11.83 -10.99
N ALA A 43 3.64 10.51 -10.90
CA ALA A 43 4.88 9.87 -10.50
C ALA A 43 5.95 10.05 -11.59
N THR A 44 7.18 10.23 -11.17
CA THR A 44 8.33 10.14 -12.06
C THR A 44 8.52 8.69 -12.48
N MET A 45 8.41 8.41 -13.77
CA MET A 45 8.61 7.10 -14.36
C MET A 45 9.45 7.23 -15.63
N PRO A 46 10.42 6.33 -15.91
CA PRO A 46 11.18 6.37 -17.14
C PRO A 46 10.26 6.18 -18.36
N GLN A 47 10.66 6.72 -19.51
CA GLN A 47 9.94 6.55 -20.78
C GLN A 47 10.25 5.20 -21.44
N GLY A 48 11.36 4.56 -21.08
CA GLY A 48 11.79 3.26 -21.58
C GLY A 48 12.96 2.74 -20.75
N LEU A 49 13.27 1.46 -20.88
CA LEU A 49 14.43 0.82 -20.28
C LEU A 49 15.39 0.39 -21.37
N SER A 50 16.68 0.45 -21.10
CA SER A 50 17.71 -0.09 -21.98
C SER A 50 17.72 -1.63 -21.91
N GLU A 51 18.11 -2.28 -23.00
CA GLU A 51 18.39 -3.73 -23.00
C GLU A 51 19.56 -4.10 -22.08
N LYS A 52 20.42 -3.11 -21.74
CA LYS A 52 21.55 -3.27 -20.84
C LYS A 52 21.14 -3.15 -19.39
N ASP A 53 19.99 -2.53 -19.07
CA ASP A 53 19.51 -2.37 -17.71
C ASP A 53 19.24 -3.71 -17.07
N THR A 54 19.67 -3.84 -15.84
CA THR A 54 19.57 -5.11 -15.11
C THR A 54 18.11 -5.45 -14.80
N PRO A 55 17.61 -6.59 -15.27
CA PRO A 55 16.25 -7.01 -14.97
C PRO A 55 16.11 -7.41 -13.48
N PHE A 56 15.00 -7.05 -12.89
CA PHE A 56 14.59 -7.47 -11.55
C PHE A 56 13.07 -7.64 -11.48
N ASP A 57 12.59 -8.33 -10.46
CA ASP A 57 11.16 -8.49 -10.22
C ASP A 57 10.66 -7.46 -9.23
N ILE A 58 9.43 -7.01 -9.41
CA ILE A 58 8.70 -6.16 -8.47
C ILE A 58 7.59 -7.01 -7.85
N LEU A 59 7.60 -7.15 -6.53
CA LEU A 59 6.58 -7.85 -5.78
C LEU A 59 5.83 -6.87 -4.90
N LEU A 60 4.58 -6.59 -5.25
CA LEU A 60 3.66 -5.75 -4.49
C LEU A 60 2.82 -6.66 -3.59
N LEU A 61 3.16 -6.72 -2.30
CA LEU A 61 2.43 -7.50 -1.30
C LEU A 61 1.46 -6.59 -0.55
N SER A 62 0.18 -6.72 -0.86
CA SER A 62 -0.91 -6.04 -0.19
C SER A 62 -1.53 -6.95 0.88
N ILE A 63 -1.87 -6.40 2.03
CA ILE A 63 -2.36 -7.13 3.20
C ILE A 63 -3.63 -6.47 3.73
N CYS A 64 -4.70 -7.23 3.79
CA CYS A 64 -5.93 -6.87 4.48
C CYS A 64 -6.04 -7.67 5.79
N SER A 65 -5.86 -7.06 6.97
CA SER A 65 -5.76 -5.64 7.29
C SER A 65 -4.65 -5.43 8.30
N LEU A 66 -3.85 -4.39 8.15
CA LEU A 66 -2.77 -4.09 9.09
C LEU A 66 -2.44 -2.60 9.09
N SER A 67 -2.58 -1.92 10.23
CA SER A 67 -2.11 -0.53 10.42
C SER A 67 -0.98 -0.46 11.45
N ASN A 68 -0.33 0.69 11.54
CA ASN A 68 0.64 0.95 12.61
C ASN A 68 -0.02 0.87 14.00
N ASP A 69 -1.27 1.33 14.14
CA ASP A 69 -2.04 1.22 15.39
C ASP A 69 -2.34 -0.25 15.76
N ASP A 70 -2.64 -1.11 14.79
CA ASP A 70 -2.87 -2.54 15.02
C ASP A 70 -1.60 -3.26 15.49
N LEU A 71 -0.44 -2.92 14.94
CA LEU A 71 0.86 -3.44 15.39
C LEU A 71 1.08 -3.10 16.87
N VAL A 72 0.91 -1.82 17.25
CA VAL A 72 1.04 -1.35 18.64
C VAL A 72 0.01 -2.02 19.55
N ALA A 73 -1.27 -2.06 19.14
CA ALA A 73 -2.35 -2.68 19.91
C ALA A 73 -2.11 -4.17 20.18
N SER A 74 -1.44 -4.84 19.24
CA SER A 74 -1.09 -6.26 19.32
C SER A 74 0.29 -6.51 19.90
N GLN A 75 1.06 -5.48 20.26
CA GLN A 75 2.44 -5.60 20.74
C GLN A 75 3.35 -6.33 19.72
N LEU A 76 3.19 -6.00 18.45
CA LEU A 76 3.97 -6.53 17.33
C LEU A 76 4.78 -5.43 16.61
N ASP A 77 4.71 -4.19 17.07
CA ASP A 77 5.43 -3.03 16.56
C ASP A 77 6.96 -3.14 16.69
N THR A 78 7.44 -4.06 17.52
CA THR A 78 8.85 -4.40 17.67
C THR A 78 9.23 -5.75 17.07
N HIS A 79 8.38 -6.34 16.22
CA HIS A 79 8.68 -7.62 15.59
C HIS A 79 9.94 -7.51 14.71
N PRO A 80 10.92 -8.44 14.84
CA PRO A 80 12.24 -8.30 14.18
C PRO A 80 12.19 -8.08 12.66
N VAL A 81 11.22 -8.68 11.97
CA VAL A 81 11.08 -8.56 10.52
C VAL A 81 10.90 -7.11 10.06
N LEU A 82 10.28 -6.25 10.87
CA LEU A 82 10.05 -4.85 10.54
C LEU A 82 11.34 -4.05 10.34
N ASN A 83 12.41 -4.44 11.04
CA ASN A 83 13.73 -3.80 10.94
C ASN A 83 14.61 -4.40 9.81
N ARG A 84 14.11 -5.40 9.07
CA ARG A 84 14.86 -6.03 7.97
C ARG A 84 14.66 -5.33 6.62
N PHE A 85 13.70 -4.44 6.53
CA PHE A 85 13.44 -3.66 5.32
C PHE A 85 14.48 -2.55 5.16
N ASN A 86 14.81 -2.21 3.93
CA ASN A 86 15.76 -1.14 3.62
C ASN A 86 15.13 0.25 3.74
N ILE A 87 13.84 0.37 3.43
CA ILE A 87 13.08 1.62 3.49
C ILE A 87 11.80 1.39 4.27
N ARG A 88 11.46 2.32 5.16
CA ARG A 88 10.19 2.39 5.86
C ARG A 88 9.56 3.77 5.67
N PHE A 89 8.30 3.81 5.30
CA PHE A 89 7.50 5.03 5.26
C PHE A 89 6.84 5.22 6.64
N ASP A 90 7.18 6.30 7.33
CA ASP A 90 6.73 6.50 8.72
C ASP A 90 5.24 6.85 8.82
N GLU A 91 4.75 7.63 7.86
CA GLU A 91 3.37 8.13 7.84
C GLU A 91 2.71 7.87 6.46
N PHE A 92 2.73 6.61 6.01
CA PHE A 92 2.07 6.24 4.76
C PHE A 92 0.57 6.13 4.95
N ASN A 93 -0.19 6.92 4.17
CA ASN A 93 -1.65 6.92 4.18
C ASN A 93 -2.21 6.08 3.03
N SER A 94 -2.92 4.99 3.35
CA SER A 94 -3.66 4.17 2.36
C SER A 94 -4.94 4.82 1.87
N ALA A 95 -5.33 5.93 2.48
CA ALA A 95 -6.42 6.81 2.10
C ALA A 95 -7.83 6.20 2.09
N THR A 96 -8.02 5.04 2.70
CA THR A 96 -9.34 4.37 2.82
C THR A 96 -9.35 3.31 3.91
N GLY A 97 -10.53 2.89 4.35
CA GLY A 97 -10.74 1.79 5.29
C GLY A 97 -11.22 0.48 4.64
N TYR A 98 -11.20 0.36 3.29
CA TYR A 98 -11.72 -0.78 2.57
C TYR A 98 -10.76 -1.27 1.47
N SER A 99 -10.75 -2.58 1.23
CA SER A 99 -9.81 -3.27 0.33
C SER A 99 -9.92 -2.83 -1.13
N GLY A 100 -11.12 -2.80 -1.69
CA GLY A 100 -11.33 -2.40 -3.09
C GLY A 100 -10.72 -1.03 -3.41
N PRO A 101 -11.15 0.05 -2.71
CA PRO A 101 -10.56 1.38 -2.91
C PRO A 101 -9.06 1.46 -2.62
N ALA A 102 -8.53 0.69 -1.66
CA ALA A 102 -7.10 0.68 -1.35
C ALA A 102 -6.27 0.12 -2.51
N LEU A 103 -6.68 -1.03 -3.05
CA LEU A 103 -5.99 -1.61 -4.21
C LEU A 103 -6.17 -0.78 -5.48
N LEU A 104 -7.34 -0.18 -5.70
CA LEU A 104 -7.50 0.75 -6.81
C LEU A 104 -6.55 1.95 -6.70
N ARG A 105 -6.34 2.50 -5.48
CA ARG A 105 -5.36 3.57 -5.25
C ARG A 105 -3.92 3.12 -5.43
N LEU A 106 -3.57 1.94 -4.95
CA LEU A 106 -2.24 1.36 -5.16
C LEU A 106 -1.93 1.21 -6.66
N LEU A 107 -2.86 0.62 -7.38
CA LEU A 107 -2.67 0.31 -8.79
C LEU A 107 -2.78 1.52 -9.72
N ASN A 108 -3.50 2.58 -9.30
CA ASN A 108 -3.53 3.88 -9.96
C ASN A 108 -2.53 4.89 -9.35
N GLY A 109 -1.59 4.42 -8.55
CA GLY A 109 -0.65 5.24 -7.80
C GLY A 109 0.39 6.00 -8.64
N ALA A 110 0.41 5.82 -9.97
CA ALA A 110 1.25 6.67 -10.84
C ALA A 110 0.69 8.09 -11.01
N CYS A 111 -0.49 8.38 -10.51
CA CYS A 111 -1.05 9.72 -10.36
C CYS A 111 -1.21 10.09 -8.88
N GLY A 112 -1.48 11.37 -8.60
CA GLY A 112 -1.84 11.83 -7.26
C GLY A 112 -3.15 11.20 -6.79
N GLN A 113 -3.43 11.35 -5.51
CA GLN A 113 -4.54 10.67 -4.83
C GLN A 113 -5.90 11.12 -5.38
N PRO A 114 -6.67 10.23 -6.04
CA PRO A 114 -8.02 10.56 -6.51
C PRO A 114 -9.00 10.62 -5.33
N SER A 115 -10.09 11.38 -5.47
CA SER A 115 -11.23 11.27 -4.56
C SER A 115 -11.84 9.86 -4.64
N HIS A 116 -12.64 9.48 -3.64
CA HIS A 116 -13.30 8.16 -3.66
C HIS A 116 -14.15 7.96 -4.92
N ASN A 117 -14.90 8.99 -5.34
CA ASN A 117 -15.75 8.90 -6.53
C ASN A 117 -14.95 8.78 -7.82
N ASP A 118 -13.82 9.49 -7.93
CA ASP A 118 -12.96 9.46 -9.12
C ASP A 118 -12.33 8.08 -9.36
N LEU A 119 -12.17 7.25 -8.30
CA LEU A 119 -11.68 5.86 -8.43
C LEU A 119 -12.59 5.00 -9.30
N TYR A 120 -13.88 5.26 -9.26
CA TYR A 120 -14.89 4.49 -10.00
C TYR A 120 -15.36 5.21 -11.26
N GLY A 121 -14.82 6.38 -11.53
CA GLY A 121 -15.07 7.18 -12.72
C GLY A 121 -14.44 6.63 -14.00
N GLU A 122 -14.15 7.51 -14.94
CA GLU A 122 -13.48 7.17 -16.18
C GLU A 122 -12.06 6.63 -15.91
N ARG A 123 -11.70 5.56 -16.62
CA ARG A 123 -10.40 4.91 -16.51
C ARG A 123 -9.30 5.81 -17.04
N ARG A 124 -8.23 5.97 -16.27
CA ARG A 124 -7.07 6.81 -16.59
C ARG A 124 -5.83 5.93 -16.73
N THR A 125 -5.56 5.45 -17.93
CA THR A 125 -4.48 4.48 -18.20
C THR A 125 -3.08 5.03 -17.87
N GLU A 126 -2.90 6.35 -17.95
CA GLU A 126 -1.66 7.03 -17.55
C GLU A 126 -1.38 6.95 -16.04
N CYS A 127 -2.39 6.63 -15.22
CA CYS A 127 -2.28 6.47 -13.78
C CYS A 127 -1.99 5.03 -13.35
N GLU A 128 -2.21 4.06 -14.25
CA GLU A 128 -2.13 2.63 -13.95
C GLU A 128 -0.69 2.15 -13.83
N LEU A 129 -0.24 1.85 -12.63
CA LEU A 129 1.12 1.39 -12.35
C LEU A 129 1.47 0.13 -13.13
N MET A 130 0.56 -0.87 -13.14
CA MET A 130 0.79 -2.15 -13.83
C MET A 130 0.89 -1.96 -15.35
N THR A 131 0.05 -1.12 -15.94
CA THR A 131 0.08 -0.78 -17.37
C THR A 131 1.38 -0.05 -17.72
N ARG A 132 1.78 0.93 -16.92
CA ARG A 132 3.04 1.66 -17.12
C ARG A 132 4.26 0.74 -17.01
N LEU A 133 4.31 -0.16 -16.04
CA LEU A 133 5.36 -1.17 -15.95
C LEU A 133 5.34 -2.12 -17.15
N GLY A 134 4.15 -2.47 -17.66
CA GLY A 134 3.99 -3.23 -18.90
C GLY A 134 4.65 -2.57 -20.12
N THR A 135 4.54 -1.24 -20.27
CA THR A 135 5.22 -0.50 -21.35
C THR A 135 6.74 -0.50 -21.20
N LEU A 136 7.26 -0.77 -20.00
CA LEU A 136 8.69 -0.95 -19.70
C LEU A 136 9.16 -2.40 -19.80
N GLY A 137 8.32 -3.31 -20.31
CA GLY A 137 8.66 -4.71 -20.54
C GLY A 137 8.42 -5.63 -19.34
N TYR A 138 7.64 -5.20 -18.34
CA TYR A 138 7.25 -6.05 -17.21
C TYR A 138 6.03 -6.91 -17.56
N THR A 139 6.12 -8.21 -17.31
CA THR A 139 4.97 -9.13 -17.38
C THR A 139 4.19 -9.06 -16.06
N GLN A 140 2.88 -8.85 -16.15
CA GLN A 140 2.00 -8.83 -14.98
C GLN A 140 1.73 -10.24 -14.46
N ARG A 141 1.73 -10.42 -13.14
CA ARG A 141 1.31 -11.64 -12.45
C ARG A 141 0.38 -11.29 -11.30
N LEU A 142 -0.50 -12.22 -10.95
CA LEU A 142 -1.49 -12.05 -9.88
C LEU A 142 -1.58 -13.34 -9.06
N LEU A 143 -1.30 -13.22 -7.76
CA LEU A 143 -1.45 -14.28 -6.77
C LEU A 143 -2.27 -13.76 -5.58
N MET A 144 -3.11 -14.62 -5.04
CA MET A 144 -3.96 -14.30 -3.89
C MET A 144 -4.04 -15.52 -2.98
N ASP A 145 -4.27 -15.30 -1.69
CA ASP A 145 -4.62 -16.35 -0.74
C ASP A 145 -6.13 -16.69 -0.77
N HIS A 146 -6.91 -15.98 -1.58
CA HIS A 146 -8.36 -16.07 -1.77
C HIS A 146 -8.74 -16.09 -3.26
N SER A 147 -10.02 -16.29 -3.57
CA SER A 147 -10.52 -16.39 -4.97
C SER A 147 -10.54 -15.05 -5.72
N GLY A 148 -10.64 -13.93 -5.01
CA GLY A 148 -10.87 -12.61 -5.60
C GLY A 148 -12.29 -12.38 -6.11
N GLU A 149 -13.24 -13.26 -5.80
CA GLU A 149 -14.63 -13.18 -6.31
C GLU A 149 -15.52 -12.27 -5.46
N TYR A 150 -15.10 -11.95 -4.24
CA TYR A 150 -15.86 -11.09 -3.33
C TYR A 150 -16.18 -9.72 -3.97
N ASP A 151 -17.44 -9.30 -3.94
CA ASP A 151 -17.94 -7.98 -4.37
C ASP A 151 -17.38 -7.48 -5.73
N ASN A 152 -17.25 -8.37 -6.71
CA ASN A 152 -16.61 -8.07 -8.01
C ASN A 152 -15.20 -7.51 -7.91
N PHE A 153 -14.48 -7.81 -6.82
CA PHE A 153 -13.18 -7.27 -6.51
C PHE A 153 -12.18 -7.38 -7.68
N LEU A 154 -11.95 -8.60 -8.19
CA LEU A 154 -11.03 -8.82 -9.29
C LEU A 154 -11.48 -8.13 -10.58
N GLN A 155 -12.78 -8.11 -10.86
CA GLN A 155 -13.32 -7.43 -12.04
C GLN A 155 -13.07 -5.91 -11.94
N SER A 156 -13.27 -5.33 -10.76
CA SER A 156 -12.98 -3.91 -10.52
C SER A 156 -11.49 -3.57 -10.75
N LEU A 157 -10.56 -4.44 -10.34
CA LEU A 157 -9.13 -4.24 -10.61
C LEU A 157 -8.80 -4.26 -12.11
N ARG A 158 -9.50 -5.12 -12.86
CA ARG A 158 -9.36 -5.18 -14.34
C ARG A 158 -9.91 -3.94 -15.01
N ASP A 159 -11.11 -3.54 -14.65
CA ASP A 159 -11.85 -2.47 -15.32
C ASP A 159 -11.31 -1.08 -14.97
N LYS A 160 -10.76 -0.90 -13.77
CA LYS A 160 -10.39 0.42 -13.23
C LYS A 160 -8.89 0.62 -12.96
N ALA A 161 -8.09 -0.45 -13.03
CA ALA A 161 -6.68 -0.35 -12.67
C ALA A 161 -5.72 -1.15 -13.56
N GLY A 162 -6.16 -1.59 -14.73
CA GLY A 162 -5.31 -2.17 -15.76
C GLY A 162 -4.71 -3.53 -15.43
N VAL A 163 -5.30 -4.31 -14.52
CA VAL A 163 -4.84 -5.67 -14.23
C VAL A 163 -5.29 -6.61 -15.35
N THR A 164 -4.33 -7.12 -16.09
CA THR A 164 -4.57 -8.06 -17.20
C THR A 164 -4.26 -9.51 -16.84
N ALA A 165 -3.47 -9.73 -15.79
CA ALA A 165 -3.11 -11.05 -15.32
C ALA A 165 -4.32 -11.82 -14.79
N SER A 166 -4.35 -13.13 -15.06
CA SER A 166 -5.26 -14.05 -14.38
C SER A 166 -4.68 -14.47 -13.02
N ILE A 167 -5.55 -14.78 -12.06
CA ILE A 167 -5.11 -15.39 -10.80
C ILE A 167 -4.41 -16.73 -11.13
N ASP A 168 -3.28 -16.98 -10.46
CA ASP A 168 -2.59 -18.27 -10.56
C ASP A 168 -3.51 -19.37 -10.00
N LYS A 169 -3.72 -20.42 -10.77
CA LYS A 169 -4.62 -21.53 -10.45
C LYS A 169 -3.97 -22.63 -9.60
N ALA A 170 -2.77 -22.39 -9.07
CA ALA A 170 -2.13 -23.35 -8.18
C ALA A 170 -2.99 -23.62 -6.94
N LYS A 171 -3.00 -24.87 -6.50
CA LYS A 171 -3.66 -25.25 -5.25
C LYS A 171 -2.67 -25.13 -4.09
N PHE A 172 -3.13 -24.50 -3.03
CA PHE A 172 -2.36 -24.30 -1.81
C PHE A 172 -3.00 -25.02 -0.62
N PRO A 173 -2.23 -25.32 0.42
CA PRO A 173 -2.80 -25.80 1.68
C PRO A 173 -3.80 -24.77 2.24
N LEU A 174 -4.93 -25.27 2.72
CA LEU A 174 -5.95 -24.46 3.42
C LEU A 174 -5.39 -23.99 4.76
N ARG A 175 -5.52 -22.69 5.03
CA ARG A 175 -5.07 -22.09 6.30
C ARG A 175 -6.20 -21.58 7.17
N TYR A 176 -7.09 -20.78 6.58
CA TYR A 176 -8.24 -20.20 7.26
C TYR A 176 -9.51 -20.44 6.45
N MET A 177 -10.63 -20.29 7.13
CA MET A 177 -11.93 -20.07 6.53
C MET A 177 -12.28 -18.60 6.73
N GLY A 178 -12.63 -17.91 5.68
CA GLY A 178 -13.12 -16.54 5.69
C GLY A 178 -14.44 -16.37 6.44
N PHE A 179 -14.85 -15.13 6.63
CA PHE A 179 -16.14 -14.81 7.28
C PHE A 179 -17.35 -15.28 6.46
N ASP A 180 -17.18 -15.43 5.15
CA ASP A 180 -18.16 -15.89 4.15
C ASP A 180 -17.99 -17.37 3.76
N ASP A 181 -17.22 -18.13 4.56
CA ASP A 181 -16.87 -19.52 4.32
C ASP A 181 -15.90 -19.77 3.15
N GLU A 182 -15.28 -18.72 2.60
CA GLU A 182 -14.24 -18.87 1.61
C GLU A 182 -13.00 -19.58 2.19
N GLU A 183 -12.42 -20.50 1.41
CA GLU A 183 -11.16 -21.17 1.75
C GLU A 183 -9.97 -20.23 1.48
N LEU A 184 -9.21 -19.92 2.52
CA LEU A 184 -8.01 -19.08 2.41
C LEU A 184 -6.76 -19.93 2.46
N ALA A 185 -5.89 -19.71 1.47
CA ALA A 185 -4.62 -20.40 1.33
C ALA A 185 -3.62 -20.02 2.43
N ASP A 186 -2.61 -20.87 2.64
CA ASP A 186 -1.46 -20.55 3.48
C ASP A 186 -0.55 -19.53 2.79
N ASP A 187 -0.36 -18.36 3.40
CA ASP A 187 0.38 -17.23 2.85
C ASP A 187 1.82 -17.61 2.46
N LEU A 188 2.51 -18.36 3.32
CA LEU A 188 3.88 -18.80 3.03
C LEU A 188 3.93 -19.77 1.84
N ALA A 189 2.91 -20.61 1.68
CA ALA A 189 2.82 -21.48 0.52
C ALA A 189 2.64 -20.70 -0.78
N VAL A 190 1.83 -19.64 -0.78
CA VAL A 190 1.66 -18.73 -1.92
C VAL A 190 2.97 -17.99 -2.24
N LEU A 191 3.64 -17.44 -1.24
CA LEU A 191 4.94 -16.76 -1.38
C LEU A 191 6.01 -17.70 -1.97
N ARG A 192 6.10 -18.93 -1.47
CA ARG A 192 7.03 -19.95 -1.99
C ARG A 192 6.69 -20.42 -3.40
N HIS A 193 5.40 -20.47 -3.74
CA HIS A 193 4.97 -20.77 -5.11
C HIS A 193 5.46 -19.70 -6.09
N TRP A 194 5.26 -18.42 -5.73
CA TRP A 194 5.80 -17.32 -6.53
C TRP A 194 7.31 -17.47 -6.72
N GLN A 195 8.07 -17.71 -5.65
CA GLN A 195 9.52 -17.87 -5.74
C GLN A 195 9.90 -19.00 -6.70
N ARG A 196 9.31 -20.19 -6.56
CA ARG A 196 9.61 -21.33 -7.43
C ARG A 196 9.27 -21.04 -8.90
N THR A 197 8.08 -20.50 -9.18
CA THR A 197 7.63 -20.25 -10.55
C THR A 197 8.41 -19.10 -11.21
N SER A 198 8.77 -18.09 -10.42
CA SER A 198 9.58 -16.97 -10.91
C SER A 198 11.02 -17.38 -11.19
N MET A 199 11.62 -18.29 -10.43
CA MET A 199 12.98 -18.80 -10.69
C MET A 199 13.09 -19.55 -12.01
N HIS A 200 12.01 -20.15 -12.48
CA HIS A 200 11.98 -20.92 -13.74
C HIS A 200 11.36 -20.12 -14.89
N SER A 201 10.92 -18.88 -14.65
CA SER A 201 10.35 -18.04 -15.70
C SER A 201 11.43 -17.59 -16.69
N LYS A 202 11.03 -17.54 -17.97
CA LYS A 202 11.84 -16.91 -19.03
C LYS A 202 11.72 -15.39 -18.97
N ASP A 203 10.66 -14.88 -18.35
CA ASP A 203 10.45 -13.46 -18.14
C ASP A 203 11.47 -12.94 -17.12
N ARG A 204 12.29 -12.00 -17.55
CA ARG A 204 13.34 -11.42 -16.71
C ARG A 204 12.87 -10.22 -15.89
N ARG A 205 11.69 -9.68 -16.22
CA ARG A 205 11.03 -8.56 -15.55
C ARG A 205 9.58 -8.94 -15.29
N THR A 206 9.21 -9.19 -14.05
CA THR A 206 7.82 -9.41 -13.66
C THR A 206 7.39 -8.40 -12.61
N VAL A 207 6.15 -7.93 -12.70
CA VAL A 207 5.47 -7.24 -11.62
C VAL A 207 4.35 -8.14 -11.12
N THR A 208 4.42 -8.52 -9.86
CA THR A 208 3.44 -9.40 -9.24
C THR A 208 2.65 -8.63 -8.19
N LEU A 209 1.34 -8.58 -8.35
CA LEU A 209 0.44 -8.20 -7.26
C LEU A 209 0.12 -9.45 -6.45
N MET A 210 0.39 -9.40 -5.16
CA MET A 210 -0.12 -10.35 -4.17
C MET A 210 -1.10 -9.66 -3.26
N ASN A 211 -2.24 -10.30 -3.00
CA ASN A 211 -3.22 -9.80 -2.06
C ASN A 211 -3.56 -10.88 -1.05
N PHE A 212 -3.33 -10.60 0.23
CA PHE A 212 -3.57 -11.51 1.35
C PHE A 212 -4.61 -10.95 2.29
N ILE A 213 -5.61 -11.78 2.61
CA ILE A 213 -6.69 -11.43 3.52
C ILE A 213 -6.66 -12.23 4.82
N ALA A 214 -5.54 -12.89 5.14
CA ALA A 214 -5.36 -13.67 6.36
C ALA A 214 -5.67 -12.89 7.65
N LEU A 215 -5.53 -11.57 7.63
CA LEU A 215 -5.82 -10.70 8.78
C LEU A 215 -7.23 -10.11 8.79
N HIS A 216 -8.06 -10.41 7.78
CA HIS A 216 -9.44 -9.92 7.73
C HIS A 216 -10.25 -10.43 8.93
N ASP A 217 -11.15 -9.57 9.44
CA ASP A 217 -12.02 -9.93 10.55
C ASP A 217 -12.93 -11.12 10.17
N GLY A 218 -13.23 -11.96 11.16
CA GLY A 218 -14.08 -13.14 10.96
C GLY A 218 -13.33 -14.39 10.54
N ASN A 219 -12.10 -14.31 10.08
CA ASN A 219 -11.30 -15.47 9.70
C ASN A 219 -11.12 -16.43 10.89
N ARG A 220 -11.31 -17.73 10.63
CA ARG A 220 -11.27 -18.81 11.63
C ARG A 220 -10.44 -19.99 11.15
N LEU A 221 -9.95 -20.80 12.07
CA LEU A 221 -9.31 -22.07 11.72
C LEU A 221 -10.35 -23.04 11.13
N PRO A 222 -9.96 -23.89 10.16
CA PRO A 222 -10.83 -24.93 9.62
C PRO A 222 -11.44 -25.79 10.73
N GLY A 223 -12.76 -26.02 10.66
CA GLY A 223 -13.50 -26.79 11.67
C GLY A 223 -13.81 -26.03 12.98
N HIS A 224 -13.41 -24.76 13.10
CA HIS A 224 -13.72 -23.92 14.27
C HIS A 224 -14.84 -22.93 13.96
N GLY A 225 -15.78 -22.79 14.92
CA GLY A 225 -16.91 -21.85 14.77
C GLY A 225 -16.61 -20.40 15.23
N ARG A 226 -15.43 -20.14 15.80
CA ARG A 226 -15.05 -18.82 16.31
C ARG A 226 -13.88 -18.25 15.52
N SER A 227 -13.95 -16.95 15.26
CA SER A 227 -12.83 -16.20 14.66
C SER A 227 -11.58 -16.34 15.51
N GLU A 228 -10.44 -16.54 14.85
CA GLU A 228 -9.14 -16.51 15.52
C GLU A 228 -8.78 -15.06 15.88
N PRO A 229 -8.22 -14.80 17.08
CA PRO A 229 -7.78 -13.47 17.47
C PRO A 229 -6.80 -12.87 16.47
N PHE A 230 -6.78 -11.55 16.36
CA PHE A 230 -5.93 -10.82 15.41
C PHE A 230 -4.44 -11.06 15.67
N LYS A 231 -3.97 -10.93 16.94
CA LYS A 231 -2.55 -11.01 17.30
C LYS A 231 -1.85 -12.29 16.82
N PRO A 232 -2.35 -13.51 17.06
CA PRO A 232 -1.68 -14.73 16.58
C PRO A 232 -1.64 -14.83 15.05
N ARG A 233 -2.67 -14.33 14.34
CA ARG A 233 -2.68 -14.28 12.86
C ARG A 233 -1.63 -13.29 12.34
N ALA A 234 -1.60 -12.09 12.90
CA ALA A 234 -0.63 -11.06 12.53
C ALA A 234 0.82 -11.50 12.82
N LYS A 235 1.06 -12.09 14.01
CA LYS A 235 2.37 -12.65 14.33
C LYS A 235 2.80 -13.70 13.31
N ARG A 236 1.90 -14.61 12.95
CA ARG A 236 2.19 -15.65 11.96
C ARG A 236 2.55 -15.06 10.61
N LEU A 237 1.76 -14.11 10.10
CA LEU A 237 2.07 -13.44 8.83
C LEU A 237 3.47 -12.79 8.84
N LEU A 238 3.84 -12.14 9.95
CA LEU A 238 5.17 -11.54 10.11
C LEU A 238 6.28 -12.60 10.16
N ASP A 239 6.06 -13.74 10.86
CA ASP A 239 7.00 -14.88 10.89
C ASP A 239 7.15 -15.52 9.48
N ASP A 240 6.04 -15.67 8.74
CA ASP A 240 6.02 -16.20 7.38
C ASP A 240 6.76 -15.28 6.41
N LEU A 241 6.56 -13.96 6.56
CA LEU A 241 7.29 -12.96 5.79
C LEU A 241 8.80 -13.00 6.08
N ASP A 242 9.19 -13.13 7.36
CA ASP A 242 10.59 -13.28 7.75
C ASP A 242 11.23 -14.54 7.13
N THR A 243 10.49 -15.64 7.15
CA THR A 243 10.92 -16.91 6.53
C THR A 243 11.11 -16.75 5.02
N PHE A 244 10.15 -16.13 4.35
CA PHE A 244 10.21 -15.88 2.90
C PHE A 244 11.38 -14.95 2.52
N MET A 245 11.62 -13.90 3.30
CA MET A 245 12.75 -12.99 3.08
C MET A 245 14.10 -13.71 3.21
N ASN A 246 14.25 -14.61 4.19
CA ASN A 246 15.44 -15.46 4.33
C ASN A 246 15.64 -16.38 3.10
N GLU A 247 14.56 -16.92 2.56
CA GLU A 247 14.62 -17.76 1.35
C GLU A 247 15.01 -16.95 0.11
N LEU A 248 14.48 -15.72 -0.02
CA LEU A 248 14.85 -14.81 -1.12
C LEU A 248 16.33 -14.39 -1.04
N GLU A 249 16.83 -14.04 0.13
CA GLU A 249 18.25 -13.67 0.33
C GLU A 249 19.19 -14.80 -0.15
N ARG A 250 18.86 -16.06 0.20
CA ARG A 250 19.64 -17.23 -0.23
C ARG A 250 19.56 -17.51 -1.73
N SER A 251 18.48 -17.08 -2.38
CA SER A 251 18.27 -17.32 -3.81
C SER A 251 19.15 -16.48 -4.72
N GLY A 252 19.69 -15.36 -4.22
CA GLY A 252 20.43 -14.38 -4.98
C GLY A 252 19.62 -13.65 -6.07
N ARG A 253 18.29 -13.84 -6.08
CA ARG A 253 17.39 -13.22 -7.06
C ARG A 253 17.28 -11.73 -6.81
N LYS A 254 17.22 -10.96 -7.89
CA LYS A 254 17.02 -9.51 -7.84
C LYS A 254 15.53 -9.20 -7.74
N VAL A 255 15.09 -8.72 -6.58
CA VAL A 255 13.69 -8.46 -6.28
C VAL A 255 13.55 -7.16 -5.47
N MET A 256 12.62 -6.31 -5.88
CA MET A 256 12.09 -5.23 -5.07
C MET A 256 10.79 -5.72 -4.43
N LEU A 257 10.83 -6.07 -3.14
CA LEU A 257 9.64 -6.42 -2.36
C LEU A 257 9.06 -5.15 -1.73
N VAL A 258 7.82 -4.86 -2.03
CA VAL A 258 7.03 -3.77 -1.46
C VAL A 258 5.91 -4.38 -0.62
N VAL A 259 5.95 -4.16 0.68
CA VAL A 259 4.84 -4.49 1.58
C VAL A 259 4.02 -3.23 1.78
N VAL A 260 2.75 -3.28 1.40
CA VAL A 260 1.84 -2.13 1.45
C VAL A 260 0.45 -2.59 1.88
N PRO A 261 0.14 -2.60 3.20
CA PRO A 261 -1.18 -2.96 3.68
C PRO A 261 -2.26 -2.02 3.14
N GLU A 262 -3.47 -2.54 3.00
CA GLU A 262 -4.62 -1.82 2.45
C GLU A 262 -5.20 -0.80 3.43
N HIS A 263 -5.36 -1.21 4.67
CA HIS A 263 -5.90 -0.45 5.79
C HIS A 263 -5.73 -1.23 7.09
N GLY A 264 -6.03 -0.64 8.23
CA GLY A 264 -6.01 -1.31 9.52
C GLY A 264 -7.22 -2.20 9.77
N ALA A 265 -7.05 -3.13 10.72
CA ALA A 265 -8.11 -3.96 11.26
C ALA A 265 -8.95 -3.22 12.33
N ALA A 266 -8.52 -2.04 12.75
CA ALA A 266 -9.11 -1.27 13.85
C ALA A 266 -9.29 -2.13 15.11
N VAL A 267 -8.23 -2.85 15.52
CA VAL A 267 -8.23 -3.76 16.69
C VAL A 267 -8.72 -3.03 17.95
N ARG A 268 -8.35 -1.77 18.09
CA ARG A 268 -8.90 -0.86 19.07
C ARG A 268 -9.92 0.06 18.43
N GLY A 269 -11.04 0.29 19.10
CA GLY A 269 -11.93 1.39 18.75
C GLY A 269 -11.36 2.74 19.17
N ASP A 270 -12.14 3.78 18.92
CA ASP A 270 -11.89 5.14 19.41
C ASP A 270 -13.15 5.71 20.08
N LYS A 271 -13.23 7.03 20.27
CA LYS A 271 -14.40 7.68 20.90
C LYS A 271 -15.66 7.65 20.02
N ILE A 272 -15.53 7.37 18.73
CA ILE A 272 -16.61 7.43 17.73
C ILE A 272 -16.96 6.07 17.19
N GLN A 273 -15.94 5.25 16.88
CA GLN A 273 -16.10 3.94 16.30
C GLN A 273 -15.73 2.84 17.29
N ALA A 274 -16.58 1.82 17.40
CA ALA A 274 -16.26 0.63 18.17
C ALA A 274 -15.08 -0.14 17.53
N PRO A 275 -14.39 -1.02 18.29
CA PRO A 275 -13.37 -1.89 17.71
C PRO A 275 -13.88 -2.62 16.48
N ARG A 276 -13.03 -2.72 15.46
CA ARG A 276 -13.26 -3.35 14.16
C ARG A 276 -14.19 -2.60 13.20
N LEU A 277 -14.73 -1.45 13.58
CA LEU A 277 -15.44 -0.58 12.65
C LEU A 277 -14.44 0.34 11.90
N ARG A 278 -14.63 0.44 10.59
CA ARG A 278 -13.75 1.17 9.66
C ARG A 278 -14.50 2.14 8.74
N ASP A 279 -15.77 2.38 9.04
CA ASP A 279 -16.64 3.22 8.20
C ASP A 279 -16.11 4.65 8.08
N ILE A 280 -15.49 5.17 9.14
CA ILE A 280 -14.81 6.46 9.14
C ILE A 280 -13.30 6.21 9.06
N PRO A 281 -12.65 6.47 7.91
CA PRO A 281 -11.26 6.12 7.67
C PRO A 281 -10.29 7.13 8.32
N ASN A 282 -10.24 7.16 9.67
CA ASN A 282 -9.30 8.00 10.41
C ASN A 282 -7.86 7.50 10.29
N LEU A 283 -6.88 8.30 10.70
CA LEU A 283 -5.46 8.01 10.52
C LEU A 283 -5.00 6.72 11.24
N ARG A 284 -5.66 6.31 12.33
CA ARG A 284 -5.33 5.04 13.01
C ARG A 284 -5.63 3.82 12.13
N ILE A 285 -6.58 3.96 11.20
CA ILE A 285 -6.97 2.92 10.26
C ILE A 285 -6.13 3.02 8.98
N THR A 286 -5.84 4.24 8.52
CA THR A 286 -5.27 4.45 7.20
C THR A 286 -3.75 4.67 7.18
N GLN A 287 -3.11 4.91 8.33
CA GLN A 287 -1.65 4.88 8.44
C GLN A 287 -1.14 3.44 8.53
N VAL A 288 -0.63 2.94 7.43
CA VAL A 288 -0.20 1.54 7.28
C VAL A 288 1.32 1.40 7.23
N PRO A 289 1.89 0.29 7.75
CA PRO A 289 3.33 0.05 7.75
C PRO A 289 3.81 -0.32 6.34
N THR A 290 4.08 0.69 5.52
CA THR A 290 4.59 0.50 4.16
C THR A 290 6.11 0.44 4.17
N MET A 291 6.67 -0.62 3.57
CA MET A 291 8.10 -0.92 3.64
C MET A 291 8.60 -1.51 2.33
N VAL A 292 9.89 -1.29 2.04
CA VAL A 292 10.54 -1.82 0.83
C VAL A 292 11.83 -2.55 1.20
N LYS A 293 12.04 -3.73 0.60
CA LYS A 293 13.28 -4.51 0.69
C LYS A 293 13.81 -4.79 -0.71
N PHE A 294 15.10 -4.57 -0.89
CA PHE A 294 15.83 -4.95 -2.09
C PHE A 294 16.61 -6.25 -1.84
N PHE A 295 16.44 -7.22 -2.71
CA PHE A 295 17.20 -8.48 -2.69
C PHE A 295 18.13 -8.56 -3.89
N GLY A 296 19.27 -9.24 -3.73
CA GLY A 296 20.23 -9.44 -4.81
C GLY A 296 21.14 -8.23 -5.07
N ILE A 297 21.20 -7.28 -4.15
CA ILE A 297 22.13 -6.14 -4.12
C ILE A 297 23.13 -6.37 -2.97
N LYS A 298 24.43 -6.18 -3.22
CA LYS A 298 25.49 -6.53 -2.26
C LYS A 298 25.82 -5.44 -1.25
N ASN A 299 25.70 -4.16 -1.63
CA ASN A 299 26.21 -3.02 -0.86
C ASN A 299 25.07 -2.13 -0.34
N LEU A 300 24.03 -2.75 0.22
CA LEU A 300 22.94 -2.00 0.86
C LEU A 300 23.38 -1.55 2.26
N PRO A 301 22.95 -0.37 2.72
CA PRO A 301 23.11 0.05 4.11
C PRO A 301 22.49 -0.97 5.07
N ASP A 302 23.15 -1.19 6.22
CA ASP A 302 22.59 -2.01 7.30
C ASP A 302 21.43 -1.30 8.00
N GLU A 303 21.48 0.04 8.06
CA GLU A 303 20.43 0.85 8.66
C GLU A 303 19.23 1.03 7.74
N GLN A 304 18.03 0.91 8.32
CA GLN A 304 16.78 1.17 7.65
C GLN A 304 16.62 2.68 7.42
N ILE A 305 16.34 3.08 6.17
CA ILE A 305 16.04 4.47 5.85
C ILE A 305 14.57 4.77 6.13
N HIS A 306 14.33 5.84 6.88
CA HIS A 306 13.02 6.33 7.20
C HIS A 306 12.61 7.47 6.27
N VAL A 307 11.50 7.26 5.54
CA VAL A 307 10.86 8.32 4.75
C VAL A 307 9.89 9.03 5.67
N SER A 308 10.34 10.16 6.21
CA SER A 308 9.54 10.99 7.11
C SER A 308 8.51 11.83 6.35
N GLY A 309 7.46 12.24 7.07
CA GLY A 309 6.36 13.03 6.52
C GLY A 309 5.26 12.19 5.88
N HIS A 310 4.14 12.87 5.59
CA HIS A 310 2.96 12.20 5.05
C HIS A 310 3.16 11.81 3.58
N THR A 311 3.02 10.54 3.30
CA THR A 311 3.15 9.97 1.96
C THR A 311 1.94 9.10 1.61
N SER A 312 1.80 8.77 0.34
CA SER A 312 0.79 7.85 -0.18
C SER A 312 1.33 7.14 -1.44
N TYR A 313 0.48 6.50 -2.20
CA TYR A 313 0.85 5.65 -3.34
C TYR A 313 1.68 6.35 -4.43
N LEU A 314 1.53 7.68 -4.58
CA LEU A 314 2.36 8.45 -5.52
C LEU A 314 3.85 8.39 -5.17
N ALA A 315 4.18 8.44 -3.85
CA ALA A 315 5.55 8.30 -3.39
C ALA A 315 6.11 6.91 -3.71
N LEU A 316 5.29 5.88 -3.51
CA LEU A 316 5.67 4.50 -3.81
C LEU A 316 5.92 4.28 -5.31
N SER A 317 5.01 4.77 -6.16
CA SER A 317 5.19 4.70 -7.61
C SER A 317 6.40 5.49 -8.09
N SER A 318 6.67 6.65 -7.48
CA SER A 318 7.87 7.44 -7.76
C SER A 318 9.15 6.73 -7.33
N LEU A 319 9.15 6.03 -6.19
CA LEU A 319 10.28 5.22 -5.75
C LEU A 319 10.57 4.07 -6.73
N ILE A 320 9.52 3.38 -7.21
CA ILE A 320 9.66 2.35 -8.25
C ILE A 320 10.28 2.96 -9.51
N GLY A 321 9.75 4.10 -9.96
CA GLY A 321 10.28 4.81 -11.14
C GLY A 321 11.76 5.20 -10.99
N LYS A 322 12.14 5.77 -9.86
CA LYS A 322 13.56 6.11 -9.57
C LYS A 322 14.46 4.88 -9.52
N THR A 323 13.98 3.77 -8.96
CA THR A 323 14.72 2.49 -8.93
C THR A 323 15.01 1.99 -10.36
N LEU A 324 14.04 2.13 -11.26
CA LEU A 324 14.18 1.76 -12.67
C LEU A 324 15.11 2.71 -13.42
N GLU A 325 14.93 4.02 -13.25
CA GLU A 325 15.72 5.05 -13.92
C GLU A 325 17.21 4.99 -13.55
N ALA A 326 17.50 4.66 -12.29
CA ALA A 326 18.86 4.51 -11.78
C ALA A 326 19.52 3.18 -12.16
N ASP A 327 18.85 2.23 -12.82
CA ASP A 327 19.31 0.84 -12.94
C ASP A 327 19.86 0.31 -11.59
N TYR A 328 19.08 0.50 -10.52
CA TYR A 328 19.52 0.30 -9.14
C TYR A 328 20.04 -1.11 -8.87
N PHE A 329 19.61 -2.08 -9.65
CA PHE A 329 20.09 -3.47 -9.61
C PHE A 329 21.28 -3.75 -10.54
N GLY A 330 21.91 -2.72 -11.10
CA GLY A 330 23.05 -2.82 -12.02
C GLY A 330 24.25 -3.57 -11.49
N LYS A 331 25.35 -3.62 -12.28
CA LYS A 331 26.48 -4.53 -12.04
C LYS A 331 27.09 -4.47 -10.64
N ASP A 332 27.15 -3.30 -10.04
CA ASP A 332 27.79 -3.10 -8.74
C ASP A 332 26.79 -3.00 -7.58
N GLY A 333 25.49 -3.12 -7.87
CA GLY A 333 24.42 -2.98 -6.90
C GLY A 333 24.45 -1.63 -6.21
N GLY A 334 23.50 -0.77 -6.50
CA GLY A 334 23.48 0.58 -5.94
C GLY A 334 24.43 1.55 -6.64
N SER A 335 24.15 1.82 -7.92
CA SER A 335 24.83 2.87 -8.70
C SER A 335 24.69 4.26 -8.08
N VAL A 336 23.70 4.43 -7.21
CA VAL A 336 23.43 5.62 -6.39
C VAL A 336 23.20 5.20 -4.93
N PRO A 337 23.49 6.06 -3.95
CA PRO A 337 23.10 5.82 -2.56
C PRO A 337 21.61 5.58 -2.41
N LEU A 338 21.21 4.72 -1.48
CA LEU A 338 19.80 4.42 -1.24
C LEU A 338 19.01 5.67 -0.82
N GLU A 339 19.65 6.58 -0.12
CA GLU A 339 19.14 7.89 0.28
C GLU A 339 18.69 8.73 -0.92
N ASP A 340 19.40 8.64 -2.04
CA ASP A 340 19.07 9.40 -3.26
C ASP A 340 17.78 8.86 -3.92
N LEU A 341 17.45 7.56 -3.76
CA LEU A 341 16.18 7.02 -4.24
C LEU A 341 14.99 7.57 -3.44
N VAL A 342 15.16 7.79 -2.15
CA VAL A 342 14.07 8.28 -1.28
C VAL A 342 14.03 9.81 -1.18
N LYS A 343 15.09 10.48 -1.60
CA LYS A 343 15.16 11.94 -1.62
C LYS A 343 14.06 12.51 -2.53
N ASP A 344 13.41 13.56 -2.05
CA ASP A 344 12.36 14.28 -2.79
C ASP A 344 11.18 13.42 -3.28
N LEU A 345 10.88 12.32 -2.58
CA LEU A 345 9.66 11.58 -2.82
C LEU A 345 8.43 12.48 -2.57
N PRO A 346 7.41 12.40 -3.43
CA PRO A 346 6.25 13.28 -3.31
C PRO A 346 5.51 13.03 -1.98
N GLN A 347 5.31 14.09 -1.21
CA GLN A 347 4.46 14.07 -0.03
C GLN A 347 3.00 14.24 -0.43
N THR A 348 2.10 13.61 0.32
CA THR A 348 0.65 13.70 0.14
C THR A 348 0.00 13.94 1.49
N ASN A 349 -0.73 15.04 1.63
CA ASN A 349 -1.44 15.33 2.87
C ASN A 349 -2.42 14.21 3.23
N PRO A 350 -2.59 13.87 4.52
CA PRO A 350 -3.44 12.77 4.94
C PRO A 350 -4.93 13.12 4.79
N VAL A 351 -5.47 12.76 3.66
CA VAL A 351 -6.90 12.73 3.35
C VAL A 351 -7.29 11.28 3.11
N SER A 352 -8.37 10.83 3.71
CA SER A 352 -8.88 9.46 3.59
C SER A 352 -10.37 9.46 3.33
N GLU A 353 -10.82 8.58 2.45
CA GLU A 353 -12.20 8.58 1.99
C GLU A 353 -12.74 7.17 1.81
N ASN A 354 -13.93 6.96 2.36
CA ASN A 354 -14.86 5.90 2.00
C ASN A 354 -16.06 6.53 1.28
N GLY A 355 -16.96 5.74 0.74
CA GLY A 355 -18.11 6.26 -0.05
C GLY A 355 -18.95 7.32 0.66
N GLN A 356 -19.05 7.26 1.98
CA GLN A 356 -19.89 8.16 2.77
C GLN A 356 -19.12 9.01 3.79
N ALA A 357 -17.83 8.77 3.97
CA ALA A 357 -17.02 9.44 4.96
C ALA A 357 -15.72 9.95 4.35
N GLN A 358 -15.40 11.22 4.60
CA GLN A 358 -14.10 11.83 4.34
C GLN A 358 -13.47 12.25 5.67
N VAL A 359 -12.20 11.95 5.85
CA VAL A 359 -11.39 12.37 6.98
C VAL A 359 -10.15 13.06 6.47
N LEU A 360 -9.77 14.16 7.08
CA LEU A 360 -8.52 14.85 6.77
C LEU A 360 -7.89 15.44 8.02
N LYS A 361 -6.58 15.64 7.98
CA LYS A 361 -5.84 16.38 9.01
C LYS A 361 -5.59 17.81 8.53
N TYR A 362 -6.07 18.78 9.30
CA TYR A 362 -5.88 20.20 9.07
C TYR A 362 -5.47 20.89 10.37
N LYS A 363 -4.37 21.66 10.39
CA LYS A 363 -3.85 22.33 11.59
C LYS A 363 -3.75 21.39 12.79
N ASP A 364 -3.11 20.24 12.63
CA ASP A 364 -2.92 19.21 13.67
C ASP A 364 -4.20 18.62 14.28
N ARG A 365 -5.34 18.76 13.59
CA ARG A 365 -6.61 18.15 13.96
C ARG A 365 -7.18 17.32 12.81
N GLU A 366 -7.83 16.22 13.19
CA GLU A 366 -8.65 15.49 12.24
C GLU A 366 -10.05 16.12 12.16
N TYR A 367 -10.55 16.18 10.96
CA TYR A 367 -11.91 16.59 10.62
C TYR A 367 -12.58 15.48 9.81
N VAL A 368 -13.88 15.32 10.03
CA VAL A 368 -14.71 14.34 9.34
C VAL A 368 -15.88 15.03 8.64
N ARG A 369 -16.20 14.56 7.45
CA ARG A 369 -17.43 14.89 6.73
C ARG A 369 -18.16 13.62 6.40
N LEU A 370 -19.45 13.51 6.79
CA LEU A 370 -20.28 12.34 6.55
C LEU A 370 -21.39 12.69 5.57
N ASN A 371 -21.66 11.81 4.61
CA ASN A 371 -22.75 11.92 3.63
C ASN A 371 -22.81 13.28 2.90
N GLY A 372 -21.62 13.87 2.60
CA GLY A 372 -21.55 15.17 1.93
C GLY A 372 -22.02 16.36 2.79
N GLY A 373 -22.25 16.16 4.09
CA GLY A 373 -22.64 17.22 5.01
C GLY A 373 -21.50 18.18 5.36
N GLU A 374 -21.59 18.86 6.50
CA GLU A 374 -20.57 19.79 6.97
C GLU A 374 -19.37 19.07 7.59
N TRP A 375 -18.21 19.69 7.48
CA TRP A 375 -17.02 19.26 8.18
C TRP A 375 -17.15 19.48 9.70
N LYS A 376 -16.75 18.49 10.48
CA LYS A 376 -16.75 18.55 11.95
C LYS A 376 -15.42 18.02 12.47
N PRO A 377 -14.94 18.51 13.64
CA PRO A 377 -13.78 17.91 14.30
C PRO A 377 -14.05 16.43 14.59
N TYR A 378 -13.08 15.56 14.30
CA TYR A 378 -13.16 14.15 14.65
C TYR A 378 -12.80 13.95 16.12
N GLY A 379 -13.64 13.27 16.89
CA GLY A 379 -13.40 12.98 18.30
C GLY A 379 -13.53 14.19 19.25
N GLY A 380 -14.14 15.29 18.78
CA GLY A 380 -14.41 16.51 19.55
C GLY A 380 -15.69 16.45 20.34
#